data_cbfbe1448a521156d1ab47cf97e772e2
#
_entry.id   cbfbe1448a521156d1ab47cf97e772e2
#
_cell.length_a   1.000
_cell.length_b   1.000
_cell.length_c   1.000
_cell.angle_alpha   90.00
_cell.angle_beta   90.00
_cell.angle_gamma   90.00
#
_symmetry.space_group_name_H-M   'P 1'
#
loop_
_entity.id
_entity.type
_entity.pdbx_description
1 polymer ?
#
loop_
_entity_poly.entity_id
_entity_poly.type
_entity_poly.pdbx_seq_one_letter_code
_entity_poly.pdbx_strand_id
1 'polypeptide(L)'
;VEETTNAADAADTLGLGGRWFDPLWRLEVRLSPLEQQLLGTSRVRRLAHIAHAGAAALTTTQTYTRLEHSLGLLALVAHFAPGDDAARAAALLHDVGHLPYSHTLEGLEGLDHHDLSHQRILTLRPLLEPHGITPEQIIAIDEGEVPSPLTARAGTMKLDHLDSFLRSGQAHGRTRTMPSRILPRLRLDGGTVDTDLETAVELARLVAAEARAQRSPADVLPVAVLRDLVSTALAAPEQALSREQLVEMTDAELWTALVACPATRDGARRLREDPAGWEVLRDSEAPAGGTHLTHRISRGYLDLPTVDGEVLRNQEIEALTAQLPLEFVIRR
;
A
#
# COMPACT_ATOMS: atom_id res chain seq x y z
N VAL A 1 4.13 36.35 17.35
CA VAL A 1 3.02 35.87 16.52
C VAL A 1 3.65 34.82 15.64
N GLU A 2 3.52 33.54 16.01
CA GLU A 2 3.85 32.45 15.11
C GLU A 2 2.90 32.57 13.92
N GLU A 3 3.45 32.85 12.74
CA GLU A 3 2.73 32.68 11.50
C GLU A 3 2.28 31.20 11.47
N THR A 4 0.99 30.99 11.62
CA THR A 4 0.40 29.67 11.35
C THR A 4 0.69 29.37 9.89
N THR A 5 1.69 28.55 9.64
CA THR A 5 2.04 28.09 8.30
C THR A 5 0.77 27.56 7.66
N ASN A 6 0.37 28.11 6.53
CA ASN A 6 -0.78 27.61 5.80
C ASN A 6 -0.47 26.16 5.40
N ALA A 7 -1.27 25.21 5.87
CA ALA A 7 -1.08 23.80 5.58
C ALA A 7 -0.95 23.52 4.06
N ALA A 8 -1.64 24.30 3.23
CA ALA A 8 -1.57 24.21 1.79
C ALA A 8 -0.16 24.47 1.21
N ASP A 9 0.62 25.34 1.88
CA ASP A 9 1.96 25.69 1.38
C ASP A 9 3.00 24.61 1.67
N ALA A 10 2.70 23.67 2.56
CA ALA A 10 3.63 22.64 3.02
C ALA A 10 3.34 21.23 2.47
N ALA A 11 2.22 21.04 1.75
CA ALA A 11 1.78 19.73 1.26
C ALA A 11 2.37 19.36 -0.11
N ASP A 12 3.60 19.81 -0.41
CA ASP A 12 4.30 19.40 -1.63
C ASP A 12 5.07 18.08 -1.41
N THR A 13 4.98 17.17 -2.37
CA THR A 13 5.65 15.86 -2.30
C THR A 13 7.13 15.91 -2.70
N LEU A 14 7.67 17.08 -3.01
CA LEU A 14 9.08 17.28 -3.35
C LEU A 14 9.92 17.61 -2.12
N GLY A 15 9.28 18.02 -1.02
CA GLY A 15 9.97 18.47 0.18
C GLY A 15 10.74 19.77 -0.01
N LEU A 16 10.36 20.60 -0.99
CA LEU A 16 10.94 21.91 -1.22
C LEU A 16 10.71 22.78 0.01
N GLY A 17 11.76 23.41 0.51
CA GLY A 17 11.70 24.16 1.76
C GLY A 17 11.88 23.31 3.03
N GLY A 18 12.21 22.03 2.88
CA GLY A 18 12.59 21.14 3.99
C GLY A 18 11.43 20.77 4.91
N ARG A 19 10.18 20.79 4.40
CA ARG A 19 8.98 20.44 5.16
C ARG A 19 8.03 19.56 4.36
N TRP A 20 7.30 18.72 5.09
CA TRP A 20 6.15 17.97 4.60
C TRP A 20 4.98 18.18 5.56
N PHE A 21 3.79 18.45 5.03
CA PHE A 21 2.56 18.46 5.80
C PHE A 21 1.65 17.34 5.32
N ASP A 22 1.37 16.37 6.20
CA ASP A 22 0.40 15.31 5.89
C ASP A 22 -1.03 15.82 6.11
N PRO A 23 -1.87 15.89 5.05
CA PRO A 23 -3.22 16.44 5.16
C PRO A 23 -4.19 15.52 5.91
N LEU A 24 -3.94 14.20 5.95
CA LEU A 24 -4.77 13.23 6.66
C LEU A 24 -4.53 13.31 8.17
N TRP A 25 -3.26 13.21 8.59
CA TRP A 25 -2.84 13.27 9.99
C TRP A 25 -2.77 14.69 10.53
N ARG A 26 -2.67 15.69 9.65
CA ARG A 26 -2.42 17.12 9.96
C ARG A 26 -1.13 17.28 10.76
N LEU A 27 -0.13 16.55 10.38
CA LEU A 27 1.22 16.61 10.94
C LEU A 27 2.15 17.37 10.00
N GLU A 28 2.90 18.31 10.55
CA GLU A 28 4.03 18.94 9.86
C GLU A 28 5.32 18.23 10.27
N VAL A 29 6.09 17.81 9.29
CA VAL A 29 7.39 17.17 9.46
C VAL A 29 8.47 18.07 8.91
N ARG A 30 9.49 18.36 9.73
CA ARG A 30 10.75 18.90 9.23
C ARG A 30 11.55 17.77 8.62
N LEU A 31 11.86 17.92 7.35
CA LEU A 31 12.63 16.92 6.61
C LEU A 31 14.13 17.09 6.88
N SER A 32 14.80 16.01 7.20
CA SER A 32 16.26 15.97 7.27
C SER A 32 16.87 16.16 5.87
N PRO A 33 18.17 16.51 5.77
CA PRO A 33 18.86 16.55 4.48
C PRO A 33 18.79 15.22 3.71
N LEU A 34 18.85 14.08 4.41
CA LEU A 34 18.70 12.76 3.81
C LEU A 34 17.30 12.56 3.22
N GLU A 35 16.25 12.86 3.97
CA GLU A 35 14.87 12.70 3.51
C GLU A 35 14.58 13.55 2.27
N GLN A 36 15.09 14.79 2.23
CA GLN A 36 14.99 15.65 1.04
C GLN A 36 15.70 15.02 -0.17
N GLN A 37 16.89 14.44 0.03
CA GLN A 37 17.62 13.73 -1.03
C GLN A 37 16.85 12.48 -1.48
N LEU A 38 16.32 11.68 -0.56
CA LEU A 38 15.54 10.47 -0.87
C LEU A 38 14.28 10.82 -1.69
N LEU A 39 13.54 11.87 -1.30
CA LEU A 39 12.37 12.37 -2.04
C LEU A 39 12.72 12.81 -3.47
N GLY A 40 13.95 13.25 -3.71
CA GLY A 40 14.45 13.60 -5.05
C GLY A 40 14.87 12.42 -5.92
N THR A 41 14.99 11.21 -5.37
CA THR A 41 15.41 10.02 -6.14
C THR A 41 14.30 9.52 -7.06
N SER A 42 14.68 8.95 -8.21
CA SER A 42 13.73 8.31 -9.12
C SER A 42 12.98 7.14 -8.44
N ARG A 43 13.62 6.43 -7.51
CA ARG A 43 13.02 5.30 -6.78
C ARG A 43 11.83 5.73 -5.94
N VAL A 44 11.98 6.78 -5.14
CA VAL A 44 10.89 7.34 -4.32
C VAL A 44 9.89 8.10 -5.19
N ARG A 45 10.35 8.89 -6.18
CA ARG A 45 9.46 9.64 -7.08
C ARG A 45 8.52 8.74 -7.89
N ARG A 46 8.98 7.55 -8.28
CA ARG A 46 8.16 6.55 -8.99
C ARG A 46 6.90 6.19 -8.21
N LEU A 47 6.95 6.18 -6.87
CA LEU A 47 5.80 5.85 -6.01
C LEU A 47 4.62 6.82 -6.18
N ALA A 48 4.85 8.04 -6.64
CA ALA A 48 3.79 9.01 -6.99
C ALA A 48 2.93 8.55 -8.18
N HIS A 49 3.35 7.52 -8.89
CA HIS A 49 2.71 6.99 -10.09
C HIS A 49 2.29 5.52 -9.94
N ILE A 50 2.23 5.03 -8.70
CA ILE A 50 1.76 3.69 -8.33
C ILE A 50 0.56 3.86 -7.39
N ALA A 51 -0.60 3.41 -7.81
CA ALA A 51 -1.80 3.42 -6.98
C ALA A 51 -1.64 2.45 -5.79
N HIS A 52 -1.88 2.93 -4.56
CA HIS A 52 -1.76 2.10 -3.37
C HIS A 52 -2.73 0.90 -3.38
N ALA A 53 -3.97 1.13 -3.82
CA ALA A 53 -4.99 0.08 -3.95
C ALA A 53 -4.74 -0.88 -5.12
N GLY A 54 -3.66 -0.70 -5.88
CA GLY A 54 -3.41 -1.51 -7.06
C GLY A 54 -4.48 -1.36 -8.12
N ALA A 55 -4.87 -2.46 -8.76
CA ALA A 55 -5.89 -2.45 -9.81
C ALA A 55 -7.27 -2.01 -9.32
N ALA A 56 -7.58 -2.12 -8.03
CA ALA A 56 -8.84 -1.63 -7.47
C ALA A 56 -9.04 -0.11 -7.64
N ALA A 57 -7.95 0.65 -7.84
CA ALA A 57 -8.04 2.08 -8.19
C ALA A 57 -8.76 2.35 -9.54
N LEU A 58 -8.91 1.34 -10.40
CA LEU A 58 -9.66 1.46 -11.66
C LEU A 58 -11.18 1.48 -11.45
N THR A 59 -11.66 0.96 -10.34
CA THR A 59 -13.09 0.68 -10.07
C THR A 59 -13.57 1.20 -8.72
N THR A 60 -12.69 1.83 -7.94
CA THR A 60 -13.00 2.39 -6.62
C THR A 60 -12.52 3.83 -6.50
N THR A 61 -12.88 4.49 -5.41
CA THR A 61 -12.41 5.85 -5.06
C THR A 61 -11.05 5.85 -4.37
N GLN A 62 -10.42 4.71 -4.16
CA GLN A 62 -9.12 4.57 -3.52
C GLN A 62 -7.99 4.82 -4.53
N THR A 63 -7.73 6.09 -4.84
CA THR A 63 -6.82 6.52 -5.91
C THR A 63 -5.52 7.16 -5.40
N TYR A 64 -5.31 7.26 -4.09
CA TYR A 64 -4.06 7.79 -3.53
C TYR A 64 -2.88 6.86 -3.86
N THR A 65 -1.69 7.45 -3.88
CA THR A 65 -0.48 6.79 -4.36
C THR A 65 0.34 6.18 -3.22
N ARG A 66 1.27 5.29 -3.58
CA ARG A 66 2.27 4.76 -2.63
C ARG A 66 3.13 5.86 -2.02
N LEU A 67 3.43 6.93 -2.78
CA LEU A 67 4.18 8.07 -2.22
C LEU A 67 3.39 8.78 -1.12
N GLU A 68 2.08 9.00 -1.31
CA GLU A 68 1.24 9.61 -0.26
C GLU A 68 1.19 8.77 1.00
N HIS A 69 1.13 7.45 0.85
CA HIS A 69 1.22 6.50 1.97
C HIS A 69 2.60 6.56 2.66
N SER A 70 3.69 6.46 1.91
CA SER A 70 5.06 6.53 2.47
C SER A 70 5.34 7.86 3.19
N LEU A 71 4.80 8.97 2.68
CA LEU A 71 4.88 10.27 3.34
C LEU A 71 4.03 10.33 4.61
N GLY A 72 2.83 9.72 4.60
CA GLY A 72 1.99 9.58 5.79
C GLY A 72 2.67 8.74 6.86
N LEU A 73 3.30 7.64 6.46
CA LEU A 73 4.08 6.81 7.36
C LEU A 73 5.30 7.55 7.94
N LEU A 74 6.02 8.32 7.10
CA LEU A 74 7.08 9.21 7.59
C LEU A 74 6.54 10.21 8.63
N ALA A 75 5.36 10.79 8.42
CA ALA A 75 4.77 11.73 9.37
C ALA A 75 4.45 11.06 10.71
N LEU A 76 3.94 9.84 10.70
CA LEU A 76 3.71 9.05 11.91
C LEU A 76 5.01 8.69 12.62
N VAL A 77 6.02 8.20 11.90
CA VAL A 77 7.33 7.89 12.50
C VAL A 77 7.97 9.14 13.09
N ALA A 78 7.93 10.28 12.38
CA ALA A 78 8.45 11.54 12.90
C ALA A 78 7.69 12.03 14.14
N HIS A 79 6.41 11.71 14.27
CA HIS A 79 5.60 12.05 15.45
C HIS A 79 5.95 11.17 16.66
N PHE A 80 6.06 9.86 16.49
CA PHE A 80 6.28 8.92 17.60
C PHE A 80 7.76 8.71 17.97
N ALA A 81 8.65 8.85 16.99
CA ALA A 81 10.10 8.65 17.15
C ALA A 81 10.91 9.69 16.35
N PRO A 82 10.81 10.98 16.69
CA PRO A 82 11.39 12.08 15.89
C PRO A 82 12.91 12.00 15.72
N GLY A 83 13.61 11.32 16.61
CA GLY A 83 15.07 11.16 16.60
C GLY A 83 15.54 9.84 15.97
N ASP A 84 14.65 9.00 15.45
CA ASP A 84 15.02 7.74 14.78
C ASP A 84 15.16 7.95 13.26
N ASP A 85 16.30 8.45 12.85
CA ASP A 85 16.58 8.78 11.44
C ASP A 85 16.53 7.53 10.54
N ALA A 86 16.89 6.35 11.06
CA ALA A 86 16.83 5.11 10.30
C ALA A 86 15.38 4.67 10.04
N ALA A 87 14.52 4.70 11.06
CA ALA A 87 13.10 4.40 10.90
C ALA A 87 12.38 5.42 9.99
N ARG A 88 12.76 6.70 10.07
CA ARG A 88 12.24 7.76 9.19
C ARG A 88 12.64 7.52 7.72
N ALA A 89 13.89 7.13 7.46
CA ALA A 89 14.34 6.75 6.13
C ALA A 89 13.65 5.47 5.65
N ALA A 90 13.48 4.47 6.53
CA ALA A 90 12.77 3.24 6.21
C ALA A 90 11.31 3.51 5.83
N ALA A 91 10.62 4.45 6.50
CA ALA A 91 9.25 4.84 6.15
C ALA A 91 9.11 5.38 4.72
N LEU A 92 10.14 6.07 4.18
CA LEU A 92 10.16 6.52 2.79
C LEU A 92 10.53 5.41 1.79
N LEU A 93 11.23 4.36 2.24
CA LEU A 93 11.84 3.37 1.37
C LEU A 93 11.13 2.01 1.38
N HIS A 94 10.25 1.72 2.34
CA HIS A 94 9.62 0.39 2.48
C HIS A 94 8.87 -0.06 1.22
N ASP A 95 8.27 0.87 0.49
CA ASP A 95 7.44 0.62 -0.69
C ASP A 95 8.18 0.76 -2.03
N VAL A 96 9.49 1.11 -2.04
CA VAL A 96 10.19 1.42 -3.31
C VAL A 96 10.25 0.23 -4.29
N GLY A 97 10.07 -1.00 -3.81
CA GLY A 97 10.03 -2.22 -4.61
C GLY A 97 8.70 -2.49 -5.31
N HIS A 98 7.62 -1.80 -4.95
CA HIS A 98 6.30 -2.11 -5.51
C HIS A 98 6.28 -2.10 -7.04
N LEU A 99 5.53 -3.07 -7.57
CA LEU A 99 5.22 -3.22 -8.99
C LEU A 99 4.15 -2.21 -9.42
N PRO A 100 3.96 -1.96 -10.73
CA PRO A 100 2.77 -1.27 -11.21
C PRO A 100 1.51 -1.91 -10.63
N TYR A 101 0.55 -1.07 -10.23
CA TYR A 101 -0.66 -1.52 -9.52
C TYR A 101 -0.37 -2.32 -8.25
N SER A 102 0.71 -1.98 -7.55
CA SER A 102 1.02 -2.47 -6.18
C SER A 102 1.02 -4.00 -6.09
N HIS A 103 0.30 -4.56 -5.11
CA HIS A 103 0.19 -6.01 -4.88
C HIS A 103 -0.58 -6.77 -5.97
N THR A 104 -1.19 -6.08 -6.95
CA THR A 104 -1.95 -6.75 -8.00
C THR A 104 -1.12 -7.81 -8.74
N LEU A 105 0.17 -7.52 -8.97
CA LEU A 105 1.07 -8.40 -9.72
C LEU A 105 1.97 -9.27 -8.84
N GLU A 106 1.77 -9.23 -7.53
CA GLU A 106 2.55 -10.02 -6.57
C GLU A 106 2.50 -11.51 -6.88
N GLY A 107 3.66 -12.18 -6.85
CA GLY A 107 3.80 -13.61 -7.15
C GLY A 107 3.66 -13.98 -8.63
N LEU A 108 3.33 -13.03 -9.52
CA LEU A 108 3.31 -13.28 -10.95
C LEU A 108 4.74 -13.48 -11.47
N GLU A 109 5.01 -14.59 -12.20
CA GLU A 109 6.35 -14.91 -12.70
C GLU A 109 7.45 -14.86 -11.61
N GLY A 110 7.08 -15.13 -10.35
CA GLY A 110 7.99 -15.08 -9.21
C GLY A 110 8.44 -13.66 -8.84
N LEU A 111 7.66 -12.63 -9.21
CA LEU A 111 7.91 -11.26 -8.79
C LEU A 111 7.53 -11.08 -7.31
N ASP A 112 8.45 -10.51 -6.54
CA ASP A 112 8.29 -10.18 -5.13
C ASP A 112 8.75 -8.75 -4.89
N HIS A 113 7.87 -7.92 -4.32
CA HIS A 113 8.18 -6.50 -4.09
C HIS A 113 9.19 -6.30 -2.96
N HIS A 114 9.29 -7.21 -1.98
CA HIS A 114 10.31 -7.14 -0.92
C HIS A 114 11.71 -7.34 -1.53
N ASP A 115 11.91 -8.39 -2.34
CA ASP A 115 13.18 -8.61 -3.05
C ASP A 115 13.57 -7.38 -3.89
N LEU A 116 12.60 -6.78 -4.59
CA LEU A 116 12.82 -5.57 -5.38
C LEU A 116 13.14 -4.35 -4.49
N SER A 117 12.47 -4.21 -3.33
CA SER A 117 12.77 -3.17 -2.35
C SER A 117 14.21 -3.28 -1.87
N HIS A 118 14.65 -4.47 -1.46
CA HIS A 118 16.02 -4.71 -1.00
C HIS A 118 17.04 -4.33 -2.07
N GLN A 119 16.85 -4.81 -3.30
CA GLN A 119 17.74 -4.46 -4.42
C GLN A 119 17.82 -2.95 -4.64
N ARG A 120 16.70 -2.24 -4.61
CA ARG A 120 16.63 -0.79 -4.80
C ARG A 120 17.24 -0.03 -3.64
N ILE A 121 17.00 -0.45 -2.39
CA ILE A 121 17.59 0.15 -1.19
C ILE A 121 19.11 0.03 -1.23
N LEU A 122 19.68 -1.13 -1.63
CA LEU A 122 21.13 -1.31 -1.79
C LEU A 122 21.74 -0.31 -2.77
N THR A 123 21.02 0.10 -3.83
CA THR A 123 21.52 1.13 -4.76
C THR A 123 21.61 2.52 -4.17
N LEU A 124 20.92 2.77 -3.04
CA LEU A 124 20.92 4.06 -2.34
C LEU A 124 22.06 4.21 -1.31
N ARG A 125 22.96 3.23 -1.19
CA ARG A 125 24.14 3.25 -0.31
C ARG A 125 24.90 4.58 -0.34
N PRO A 126 25.24 5.17 -1.52
CA PRO A 126 25.95 6.45 -1.57
C PRO A 126 25.19 7.64 -0.95
N LEU A 127 23.86 7.54 -0.84
CA LEU A 127 23.03 8.56 -0.19
C LEU A 127 22.89 8.31 1.31
N LEU A 128 22.80 7.06 1.74
CA LEU A 128 22.52 6.67 3.12
C LEU A 128 23.76 6.77 4.01
N GLU A 129 24.90 6.21 3.57
CA GLU A 129 26.12 6.12 4.39
C GLU A 129 26.70 7.47 4.87
N PRO A 130 26.67 8.57 4.09
CA PRO A 130 27.10 9.87 4.58
C PRO A 130 26.28 10.41 5.77
N HIS A 131 25.09 9.86 6.01
CA HIS A 131 24.22 10.17 7.14
C HIS A 131 24.29 9.15 8.27
N GLY A 132 25.24 8.21 8.20
CA GLY A 132 25.44 7.17 9.22
C GLY A 132 24.41 6.05 9.19
N ILE A 133 23.67 5.90 8.10
CA ILE A 133 22.66 4.85 7.90
C ILE A 133 23.14 3.91 6.79
N THR A 134 23.03 2.60 7.00
CA THR A 134 23.36 1.62 5.97
C THR A 134 22.09 1.06 5.32
N PRO A 135 22.14 0.63 4.05
CA PRO A 135 21.03 -0.08 3.42
C PRO A 135 20.57 -1.29 4.23
N GLU A 136 21.50 -2.02 4.83
CA GLU A 136 21.23 -3.21 5.63
C GLU A 136 20.42 -2.89 6.89
N GLN A 137 20.64 -1.72 7.50
CA GLN A 137 19.80 -1.25 8.62
C GLN A 137 18.35 -0.99 8.17
N ILE A 138 18.19 -0.37 7.00
CA ILE A 138 16.83 -0.13 6.44
C ILE A 138 16.13 -1.45 6.15
N ILE A 139 16.82 -2.40 5.52
CA ILE A 139 16.31 -3.73 5.21
C ILE A 139 15.93 -4.47 6.50
N ALA A 140 16.80 -4.47 7.51
CA ALA A 140 16.52 -5.11 8.80
C ALA A 140 15.29 -4.51 9.54
N ILE A 141 15.04 -3.21 9.37
CA ILE A 141 13.82 -2.56 9.87
C ILE A 141 12.59 -3.05 9.08
N ASP A 142 12.67 -3.10 7.77
CA ASP A 142 11.58 -3.52 6.88
C ASP A 142 11.19 -4.98 7.11
N GLU A 143 12.18 -5.86 7.27
CA GLU A 143 12.02 -7.28 7.61
C GLU A 143 11.56 -7.53 9.06
N GLY A 144 11.58 -6.51 9.91
CA GLY A 144 11.23 -6.64 11.33
C GLY A 144 12.27 -7.37 12.17
N GLU A 145 13.52 -7.45 11.69
CA GLU A 145 14.63 -8.11 12.40
C GLU A 145 15.17 -7.27 13.57
N VAL A 146 14.93 -5.97 13.55
CA VAL A 146 15.34 -5.05 14.60
C VAL A 146 14.14 -4.29 15.17
N PRO A 147 14.11 -3.99 16.47
CA PRO A 147 13.07 -3.15 17.07
C PRO A 147 13.06 -1.76 16.41
N SER A 148 11.89 -1.31 16.00
CA SER A 148 11.66 -0.03 15.32
C SER A 148 10.21 0.41 15.52
N PRO A 149 9.88 1.70 15.37
CA PRO A 149 8.49 2.17 15.28
C PRO A 149 7.67 1.50 14.17
N LEU A 150 8.35 0.91 13.17
CA LEU A 150 7.72 0.18 12.06
C LEU A 150 7.56 -1.32 12.31
N THR A 151 8.14 -1.84 13.40
CA THR A 151 8.16 -3.27 13.73
C THR A 151 7.18 -3.56 14.87
N ALA A 152 6.03 -4.14 14.54
CA ALA A 152 5.05 -4.55 15.54
C ALA A 152 5.16 -6.04 15.89
N ARG A 153 4.57 -6.44 17.02
CA ARG A 153 4.38 -7.86 17.36
C ARG A 153 3.50 -8.54 16.29
N ALA A 154 3.75 -9.80 16.00
CA ALA A 154 2.96 -10.56 15.04
C ALA A 154 1.46 -10.52 15.39
N GLY A 155 0.61 -10.25 14.41
CA GLY A 155 -0.84 -10.15 14.57
C GLY A 155 -1.33 -8.85 15.22
N THR A 156 -0.46 -7.86 15.43
CA THR A 156 -0.82 -6.55 15.95
C THR A 156 -0.60 -5.45 14.91
N MET A 157 -1.38 -4.37 15.02
CA MET A 157 -1.33 -3.24 14.09
C MET A 157 -0.01 -2.48 14.21
N LYS A 158 0.70 -2.33 13.09
CA LYS A 158 1.88 -1.46 12.93
C LYS A 158 1.47 -0.11 12.32
N LEU A 159 2.36 0.87 12.35
CA LEU A 159 2.10 2.22 11.80
C LEU A 159 1.77 2.21 10.31
N ASP A 160 2.42 1.35 9.53
CA ASP A 160 2.15 1.17 8.11
C ASP A 160 0.68 0.75 7.87
N HIS A 161 0.20 -0.28 8.58
CA HIS A 161 -1.19 -0.72 8.50
C HIS A 161 -2.17 0.34 9.03
N LEU A 162 -1.79 1.07 10.08
CA LEU A 162 -2.59 2.18 10.61
C LEU A 162 -2.82 3.27 9.56
N ASP A 163 -1.76 3.74 8.89
CA ASP A 163 -1.88 4.75 7.83
C ASP A 163 -2.74 4.21 6.68
N SER A 164 -2.46 2.99 6.22
CA SER A 164 -3.22 2.33 5.16
C SER A 164 -4.71 2.25 5.44
N PHE A 165 -5.12 1.77 6.63
CA PHE A 165 -6.53 1.63 6.97
C PHE A 165 -7.25 2.96 7.13
N LEU A 166 -6.59 3.97 7.69
CA LEU A 166 -7.20 5.29 7.85
C LEU A 166 -7.26 6.05 6.52
N ARG A 167 -6.23 5.97 5.69
CA ARG A 167 -6.20 6.59 4.37
C ARG A 167 -7.21 5.93 3.42
N SER A 168 -7.28 4.61 3.38
CA SER A 168 -8.31 3.87 2.67
C SER A 168 -9.72 4.19 3.20
N GLY A 169 -9.88 4.19 4.52
CA GLY A 169 -11.14 4.56 5.17
C GLY A 169 -11.60 5.96 4.78
N GLN A 170 -10.68 6.92 4.70
CA GLN A 170 -10.98 8.29 4.25
C GLN A 170 -11.38 8.32 2.77
N ALA A 171 -10.64 7.63 1.90
CA ALA A 171 -10.91 7.57 0.47
C ALA A 171 -12.30 6.99 0.16
N HIS A 172 -12.77 6.07 0.98
CA HIS A 172 -14.09 5.43 0.87
C HIS A 172 -15.19 6.07 1.74
N GLY A 173 -14.91 7.18 2.44
CA GLY A 173 -15.86 7.82 3.33
C GLY A 173 -16.28 6.96 4.55
N ARG A 174 -15.41 6.06 5.01
CA ARG A 174 -15.68 5.12 6.11
C ARG A 174 -15.22 5.64 7.47
N THR A 175 -14.32 6.64 7.53
CA THR A 175 -13.85 7.26 8.77
C THR A 175 -14.98 8.04 9.45
N ARG A 176 -15.20 7.79 10.74
CA ARG A 176 -16.15 8.53 11.57
C ARG A 176 -15.47 9.68 12.31
N THR A 177 -14.28 9.40 12.81
CA THR A 177 -13.43 10.36 13.51
C THR A 177 -12.26 10.76 12.62
N MET A 178 -11.98 12.05 12.53
CA MET A 178 -10.82 12.53 11.77
C MET A 178 -9.53 11.90 12.31
N PRO A 179 -8.61 11.40 11.46
CA PRO A 179 -7.35 10.78 11.90
C PRO A 179 -6.53 11.67 12.85
N SER A 180 -6.49 12.98 12.60
CA SER A 180 -5.85 13.95 13.50
C SER A 180 -6.44 14.02 14.91
N ARG A 181 -7.68 13.58 15.11
CA ARG A 181 -8.31 13.45 16.45
C ARG A 181 -8.08 12.09 17.08
N ILE A 182 -7.80 11.08 16.28
CA ILE A 182 -7.42 9.75 16.76
C ILE A 182 -5.98 9.78 17.26
N LEU A 183 -5.09 10.47 16.56
CA LEU A 183 -3.65 10.50 16.81
C LEU A 183 -3.24 10.76 18.28
N PRO A 184 -3.81 11.73 19.02
CA PRO A 184 -3.44 11.97 20.42
C PRO A 184 -3.82 10.82 21.38
N ARG A 185 -4.65 9.89 20.93
CA ARG A 185 -5.11 8.72 21.70
C ARG A 185 -4.24 7.48 21.45
N LEU A 186 -3.32 7.56 20.47
CA LEU A 186 -2.44 6.47 20.08
C LEU A 186 -1.14 6.51 20.87
N ARG A 187 -0.61 5.36 21.16
CA ARG A 187 0.72 5.12 21.72
C ARG A 187 1.39 4.02 20.92
N LEU A 188 2.72 3.94 20.99
CA LEU A 188 3.47 2.79 20.47
C LEU A 188 4.03 1.99 21.65
N ASP A 189 3.73 0.71 21.67
CA ASP A 189 4.36 -0.28 22.54
C ASP A 189 5.22 -1.21 21.66
N GLY A 190 6.54 -0.98 21.64
CA GLY A 190 7.47 -1.75 20.81
C GLY A 190 7.05 -1.77 19.31
N GLY A 191 6.57 -0.65 18.76
CA GLY A 191 6.10 -0.53 17.38
C GLY A 191 4.64 -0.97 17.16
N THR A 192 4.01 -1.63 18.14
CA THR A 192 2.58 -1.95 18.09
C THR A 192 1.74 -0.72 18.45
N VAL A 193 0.67 -0.48 17.71
CA VAL A 193 -0.30 0.58 17.99
C VAL A 193 -1.16 0.18 19.20
N ASP A 194 -1.03 0.92 20.30
CA ASP A 194 -1.82 0.80 21.51
C ASP A 194 -2.71 2.01 21.70
N THR A 195 -3.96 1.81 22.19
CA THR A 195 -4.93 2.92 22.34
C THR A 195 -6.03 2.55 23.34
N ASP A 196 -6.94 3.49 23.59
CA ASP A 196 -8.16 3.21 24.38
C ASP A 196 -9.16 2.34 23.61
N LEU A 197 -10.07 1.70 24.33
CA LEU A 197 -11.04 0.75 23.78
C LEU A 197 -11.93 1.36 22.68
N GLU A 198 -12.39 2.61 22.85
CA GLU A 198 -13.27 3.27 21.88
C GLU A 198 -12.56 3.44 20.54
N THR A 199 -11.33 3.93 20.57
CA THR A 199 -10.49 4.10 19.38
C THR A 199 -10.12 2.75 18.77
N ALA A 200 -9.77 1.75 19.58
CA ALA A 200 -9.46 0.41 19.11
C ALA A 200 -10.63 -0.23 18.36
N VAL A 201 -11.86 -0.07 18.86
CA VAL A 201 -13.08 -0.55 18.17
C VAL A 201 -13.31 0.20 16.85
N GLU A 202 -13.05 1.50 16.78
CA GLU A 202 -13.14 2.25 15.52
C GLU A 202 -12.11 1.77 14.50
N LEU A 203 -10.87 1.54 14.91
CA LEU A 203 -9.82 1.00 14.05
C LEU A 203 -10.16 -0.42 13.57
N ALA A 204 -10.63 -1.30 14.46
CA ALA A 204 -11.06 -2.65 14.08
C ALA A 204 -12.19 -2.63 13.04
N ARG A 205 -13.13 -1.68 13.15
CA ARG A 205 -14.18 -1.49 12.16
C ARG A 205 -13.63 -1.09 10.79
N LEU A 206 -12.59 -0.26 10.72
CA LEU A 206 -11.93 0.10 9.46
C LEU A 206 -11.20 -1.10 8.86
N VAL A 207 -10.49 -1.88 9.67
CA VAL A 207 -9.85 -3.15 9.25
C VAL A 207 -10.88 -4.11 8.64
N ALA A 208 -12.01 -4.33 9.33
CA ALA A 208 -13.07 -5.20 8.83
C ALA A 208 -13.69 -4.66 7.53
N ALA A 209 -13.89 -3.35 7.43
CA ALA A 209 -14.45 -2.71 6.24
C ALA A 209 -13.50 -2.83 5.03
N GLU A 210 -12.19 -2.67 5.24
CA GLU A 210 -11.18 -2.87 4.21
C GLU A 210 -11.13 -4.32 3.73
N ALA A 211 -11.10 -5.28 4.67
CA ALA A 211 -11.12 -6.71 4.35
C ALA A 211 -12.36 -7.12 3.55
N ARG A 212 -13.52 -6.50 3.80
CA ARG A 212 -14.73 -6.72 2.98
C ARG A 212 -14.60 -6.10 1.60
N ALA A 213 -14.02 -4.90 1.49
CA ALA A 213 -13.83 -4.23 0.21
C ALA A 213 -12.92 -5.05 -0.72
N GLN A 214 -11.80 -5.53 -0.21
CA GLN A 214 -10.85 -6.37 -0.96
C GLN A 214 -11.47 -7.70 -1.45
N ARG A 215 -12.63 -8.09 -0.93
CA ARG A 215 -13.39 -9.29 -1.34
C ARG A 215 -14.62 -8.95 -2.19
N SER A 216 -14.81 -7.68 -2.51
CA SER A 216 -15.93 -7.24 -3.34
C SER A 216 -15.64 -7.42 -4.83
N PRO A 217 -16.68 -7.52 -5.68
CA PRO A 217 -16.49 -7.53 -7.13
C PRO A 217 -15.69 -6.33 -7.66
N ALA A 218 -15.83 -5.15 -7.04
CA ALA A 218 -15.14 -3.94 -7.46
C ALA A 218 -13.60 -4.03 -7.24
N ASP A 219 -13.14 -4.89 -6.34
CA ASP A 219 -11.71 -5.11 -6.08
C ASP A 219 -11.21 -6.36 -6.82
N VAL A 220 -11.92 -7.47 -6.69
CA VAL A 220 -11.54 -8.77 -7.26
C VAL A 220 -11.45 -8.73 -8.79
N LEU A 221 -12.42 -8.10 -9.46
CA LEU A 221 -12.49 -8.04 -10.91
C LEU A 221 -11.24 -7.40 -11.55
N PRO A 222 -10.87 -6.14 -11.22
CA PRO A 222 -9.75 -5.51 -11.89
C PRO A 222 -8.42 -6.21 -11.56
N VAL A 223 -8.27 -6.78 -10.37
CA VAL A 223 -7.08 -7.56 -10.00
C VAL A 223 -6.96 -8.80 -10.88
N ALA A 224 -8.01 -9.61 -11.01
CA ALA A 224 -7.98 -10.84 -11.80
C ALA A 224 -7.72 -10.54 -13.29
N VAL A 225 -8.45 -9.58 -13.86
CA VAL A 225 -8.32 -9.24 -15.27
C VAL A 225 -6.97 -8.63 -15.59
N LEU A 226 -6.45 -7.73 -14.74
CA LEU A 226 -5.13 -7.13 -14.98
C LEU A 226 -4.01 -8.17 -14.91
N ARG A 227 -4.06 -9.11 -13.96
CA ARG A 227 -3.10 -10.23 -13.87
C ARG A 227 -3.09 -11.07 -15.14
N ASP A 228 -4.26 -11.42 -15.67
CA ASP A 228 -4.40 -12.18 -16.91
C ASP A 228 -3.84 -11.42 -18.12
N LEU A 229 -4.15 -10.13 -18.23
CA LEU A 229 -3.61 -9.27 -19.29
C LEU A 229 -2.08 -9.16 -19.23
N VAL A 230 -1.50 -9.01 -18.05
CA VAL A 230 -0.03 -8.95 -17.89
C VAL A 230 0.60 -10.30 -18.23
N SER A 231 0.04 -11.43 -17.76
CA SER A 231 0.51 -12.77 -18.14
C SER A 231 0.47 -12.97 -19.65
N THR A 232 -0.63 -12.56 -20.30
CA THR A 232 -0.79 -12.64 -21.75
C THR A 232 0.25 -11.79 -22.49
N ALA A 233 0.51 -10.56 -22.02
CA ALA A 233 1.49 -9.66 -22.64
C ALA A 233 2.93 -10.18 -22.50
N LEU A 234 3.28 -10.76 -21.33
CA LEU A 234 4.59 -11.38 -21.09
C LEU A 234 4.81 -12.63 -21.97
N ALA A 235 3.75 -13.40 -22.23
CA ALA A 235 3.80 -14.59 -23.08
C ALA A 235 3.69 -14.29 -24.60
N ALA A 236 3.39 -13.05 -24.97
CA ALA A 236 3.17 -12.69 -26.38
C ALA A 236 4.46 -12.84 -27.21
N PRO A 237 4.38 -13.47 -28.43
CA PRO A 237 5.56 -13.72 -29.27
C PRO A 237 6.31 -12.46 -29.68
N GLU A 238 5.62 -11.33 -29.73
CA GLU A 238 6.15 -10.02 -30.16
C GLU A 238 6.95 -9.33 -29.05
N GLN A 239 7.17 -9.98 -27.90
CA GLN A 239 7.83 -9.43 -26.70
C GLN A 239 7.30 -8.03 -26.35
N ALA A 240 5.97 -7.88 -26.35
CA ALA A 240 5.30 -6.62 -26.07
C ALA A 240 5.62 -6.06 -24.67
N LEU A 241 6.04 -6.93 -23.75
CA LEU A 241 6.43 -6.63 -22.38
C LEU A 241 7.48 -7.62 -21.93
N SER A 242 8.56 -7.16 -21.28
CA SER A 242 9.51 -8.03 -20.58
C SER A 242 9.37 -7.86 -19.06
N ARG A 243 9.86 -8.86 -18.30
CA ARG A 243 9.89 -8.80 -16.84
C ARG A 243 10.73 -7.62 -16.33
N GLU A 244 11.87 -7.38 -16.96
CA GLU A 244 12.81 -6.29 -16.62
C GLU A 244 12.17 -4.91 -16.85
N GLN A 245 11.37 -4.77 -17.91
CA GLN A 245 10.60 -3.55 -18.17
C GLN A 245 9.50 -3.38 -17.12
N LEU A 246 8.73 -4.46 -16.85
CA LEU A 246 7.59 -4.45 -15.93
C LEU A 246 7.97 -3.92 -14.54
N VAL A 247 9.10 -4.37 -13.98
CA VAL A 247 9.51 -3.97 -12.62
C VAL A 247 9.85 -2.48 -12.49
N GLU A 248 10.18 -1.82 -13.59
CA GLU A 248 10.52 -0.38 -13.60
C GLU A 248 9.35 0.53 -14.01
N MET A 249 8.26 -0.03 -14.57
CA MET A 249 7.10 0.73 -15.04
C MET A 249 6.30 1.36 -13.89
N THR A 250 5.60 2.41 -14.24
CA THR A 250 4.48 2.99 -13.51
C THR A 250 3.15 2.38 -13.98
N ASP A 251 2.05 2.65 -13.27
CA ASP A 251 0.72 2.18 -13.66
C ASP A 251 0.34 2.62 -15.08
N ALA A 252 0.63 3.89 -15.41
CA ALA A 252 0.31 4.45 -16.72
C ALA A 252 1.14 3.85 -17.86
N GLU A 253 2.42 3.56 -17.60
CA GLU A 253 3.31 2.90 -18.58
C GLU A 253 2.87 1.47 -18.84
N LEU A 254 2.57 0.69 -17.78
CA LEU A 254 2.02 -0.65 -17.96
C LEU A 254 0.70 -0.63 -18.72
N TRP A 255 -0.22 0.27 -18.34
CA TRP A 255 -1.49 0.41 -19.06
C TRP A 255 -1.29 0.70 -20.54
N THR A 256 -0.35 1.59 -20.87
CA THR A 256 -0.02 1.94 -22.25
C THR A 256 0.52 0.74 -23.01
N ALA A 257 1.39 -0.07 -22.39
CA ALA A 257 1.91 -1.30 -22.98
C ALA A 257 0.80 -2.32 -23.26
N LEU A 258 -0.14 -2.52 -22.30
CA LEU A 258 -1.27 -3.44 -22.47
C LEU A 258 -2.22 -3.02 -23.59
N VAL A 259 -2.46 -1.72 -23.76
CA VAL A 259 -3.29 -1.20 -24.86
C VAL A 259 -2.56 -1.26 -26.20
N ALA A 260 -1.24 -1.13 -26.22
CA ALA A 260 -0.43 -1.26 -27.43
C ALA A 260 -0.35 -2.71 -27.93
N CYS A 261 -0.28 -3.69 -27.03
CA CYS A 261 -0.18 -5.11 -27.35
C CYS A 261 -1.48 -5.63 -28.00
N PRO A 262 -1.44 -6.20 -29.22
CA PRO A 262 -2.64 -6.70 -29.90
C PRO A 262 -3.39 -7.76 -29.09
N ALA A 263 -2.67 -8.64 -28.37
CA ALA A 263 -3.27 -9.73 -27.61
C ALA A 263 -4.05 -9.27 -26.37
N THR A 264 -3.75 -8.09 -25.80
CA THR A 264 -4.33 -7.58 -24.55
C THR A 264 -5.18 -6.33 -24.75
N ARG A 265 -5.07 -5.64 -25.88
CA ARG A 265 -5.72 -4.35 -26.17
C ARG A 265 -7.21 -4.32 -25.85
N ASP A 266 -7.94 -5.30 -26.36
CA ASP A 266 -9.40 -5.31 -26.21
C ASP A 266 -9.81 -5.62 -24.77
N GLY A 267 -9.09 -6.50 -24.08
CA GLY A 267 -9.30 -6.77 -22.65
C GLY A 267 -9.01 -5.55 -21.78
N ALA A 268 -7.90 -4.85 -22.04
CA ALA A 268 -7.53 -3.64 -21.32
C ALA A 268 -8.58 -2.53 -21.52
N ARG A 269 -9.00 -2.28 -22.75
CA ARG A 269 -10.06 -1.29 -23.02
C ARG A 269 -11.36 -1.62 -22.31
N ARG A 270 -11.80 -2.87 -22.36
CA ARG A 270 -13.03 -3.31 -21.70
C ARG A 270 -12.98 -3.15 -20.20
N LEU A 271 -11.85 -3.49 -19.57
CA LEU A 271 -11.71 -3.32 -18.13
C LEU A 271 -11.92 -1.86 -17.69
N ARG A 272 -11.54 -0.91 -18.52
CA ARG A 272 -11.71 0.53 -18.24
C ARG A 272 -13.07 1.07 -18.65
N GLU A 273 -13.61 0.63 -19.80
CA GLU A 273 -14.78 1.21 -20.44
C GLU A 273 -16.09 0.51 -20.05
N ASP A 274 -16.04 -0.79 -19.76
CA ASP A 274 -17.20 -1.63 -19.43
C ASP A 274 -16.89 -2.68 -18.35
N PRO A 275 -16.45 -2.26 -17.15
CA PRO A 275 -16.19 -3.21 -16.06
C PRO A 275 -17.44 -3.94 -15.59
N ALA A 276 -18.64 -3.34 -15.77
CA ALA A 276 -19.90 -3.95 -15.40
C ALA A 276 -20.33 -5.12 -16.31
N GLY A 277 -19.71 -5.26 -17.49
CA GLY A 277 -19.93 -6.40 -18.39
C GLY A 277 -19.31 -7.72 -17.92
N TRP A 278 -18.71 -7.75 -16.72
CA TRP A 278 -18.13 -8.93 -16.10
C TRP A 278 -18.94 -9.36 -14.88
N GLU A 279 -19.01 -10.68 -14.67
CA GLU A 279 -19.62 -11.27 -13.48
C GLU A 279 -18.53 -11.86 -12.58
N VAL A 280 -18.60 -11.57 -11.27
CA VAL A 280 -17.71 -12.12 -10.25
C VAL A 280 -18.52 -12.99 -9.32
N LEU A 281 -18.19 -14.27 -9.25
CA LEU A 281 -18.85 -15.30 -8.45
C LEU A 281 -17.87 -15.90 -7.45
N ARG A 282 -18.38 -16.45 -6.35
CA ARG A 282 -17.62 -17.40 -5.55
C ARG A 282 -17.43 -18.69 -6.35
N ASP A 283 -16.28 -19.35 -6.20
CA ASP A 283 -16.03 -20.63 -6.91
C ASP A 283 -17.13 -21.66 -6.64
N SER A 284 -17.62 -21.73 -5.40
CA SER A 284 -18.74 -22.61 -5.01
C SER A 284 -20.07 -22.31 -5.70
N GLU A 285 -20.21 -21.12 -6.31
CA GLU A 285 -21.42 -20.64 -6.99
C GLU A 285 -21.27 -20.69 -8.52
N ALA A 286 -20.06 -21.00 -9.00
CA ALA A 286 -19.75 -20.98 -10.43
C ALA A 286 -20.36 -22.19 -11.14
N PRO A 287 -21.04 -21.99 -12.27
CA PRO A 287 -21.53 -23.10 -13.09
C PRO A 287 -20.36 -23.87 -13.73
N ALA A 288 -20.51 -25.18 -13.88
CA ALA A 288 -19.53 -26.00 -14.55
C ALA A 288 -19.38 -25.64 -16.04
N GLY A 289 -18.13 -25.38 -16.47
CA GLY A 289 -17.77 -25.12 -17.86
C GLY A 289 -17.76 -23.65 -18.27
N GLY A 290 -17.15 -23.37 -19.42
CA GLY A 290 -16.93 -22.02 -19.97
C GLY A 290 -15.52 -21.47 -19.70
N THR A 291 -15.14 -20.46 -20.48
CA THR A 291 -13.87 -19.74 -20.28
C THR A 291 -14.05 -18.74 -19.14
N HIS A 292 -13.23 -18.86 -18.09
CA HIS A 292 -13.27 -17.95 -16.94
C HIS A 292 -11.86 -17.69 -16.42
N LEU A 293 -11.69 -16.60 -15.73
CA LEU A 293 -10.51 -16.29 -14.93
C LEU A 293 -10.76 -16.73 -13.49
N THR A 294 -9.71 -17.10 -12.78
CA THR A 294 -9.79 -17.38 -11.35
C THR A 294 -8.95 -16.40 -10.56
N HIS A 295 -9.41 -16.05 -9.37
CA HIS A 295 -8.66 -15.25 -8.42
C HIS A 295 -8.76 -15.84 -7.02
N ARG A 296 -7.60 -15.96 -6.35
CA ARG A 296 -7.52 -16.50 -5.00
C ARG A 296 -6.99 -15.44 -4.05
N ILE A 297 -7.74 -15.20 -2.97
CA ILE A 297 -7.30 -14.41 -1.83
C ILE A 297 -6.87 -15.40 -0.74
N SER A 298 -5.57 -15.54 -0.52
CA SER A 298 -5.01 -16.51 0.43
C SER A 298 -4.78 -15.92 1.82
N ARG A 299 -4.61 -14.61 1.93
CA ARG A 299 -4.37 -13.89 3.20
C ARG A 299 -5.11 -12.56 3.20
N GLY A 300 -5.31 -11.98 4.38
CA GLY A 300 -5.82 -10.61 4.55
C GLY A 300 -5.01 -9.88 5.60
N TYR A 301 -4.94 -8.57 5.49
CA TYR A 301 -4.36 -7.69 6.49
C TYR A 301 -5.44 -7.42 7.55
N LEU A 302 -5.37 -8.13 8.68
CA LEU A 302 -6.41 -8.17 9.71
C LEU A 302 -5.84 -7.84 11.10
N ASP A 303 -4.67 -7.18 11.14
CA ASP A 303 -3.99 -6.82 12.37
C ASP A 303 -4.77 -5.78 13.16
N LEU A 304 -4.90 -5.99 14.46
CA LEU A 304 -5.68 -5.16 15.37
C LEU A 304 -4.78 -4.39 16.34
N PRO A 305 -5.20 -3.20 16.79
CA PRO A 305 -4.49 -2.48 17.84
C PRO A 305 -4.59 -3.22 19.16
N THR A 306 -3.75 -2.83 20.12
CA THR A 306 -3.84 -3.25 21.50
C THR A 306 -4.57 -2.22 22.37
N VAL A 307 -5.12 -2.70 23.47
CA VAL A 307 -5.68 -1.88 24.55
C VAL A 307 -4.99 -2.32 25.82
N ASP A 308 -4.23 -1.43 26.45
CA ASP A 308 -3.37 -1.72 27.62
C ASP A 308 -2.45 -2.94 27.39
N GLY A 309 -1.88 -3.02 26.17
CA GLY A 309 -0.94 -4.07 25.75
C GLY A 309 -1.58 -5.38 25.26
N GLU A 310 -2.89 -5.57 25.43
CA GLU A 310 -3.62 -6.76 25.00
C GLU A 310 -4.28 -6.55 23.64
N VAL A 311 -4.16 -7.53 22.73
CA VAL A 311 -4.75 -7.45 21.39
C VAL A 311 -6.27 -7.41 21.51
N LEU A 312 -6.91 -6.45 20.84
CA LEU A 312 -8.36 -6.35 20.78
C LEU A 312 -8.96 -7.62 20.16
N ARG A 313 -9.87 -8.28 20.86
CA ARG A 313 -10.66 -9.39 20.31
C ARG A 313 -11.85 -8.85 19.52
N ASN A 314 -12.03 -9.34 18.30
CA ASN A 314 -13.12 -8.91 17.43
C ASN A 314 -13.68 -10.10 16.64
N GLN A 315 -14.92 -10.48 16.96
CA GLN A 315 -15.58 -11.64 16.33
C GLN A 315 -15.73 -11.49 14.81
N GLU A 316 -15.93 -10.27 14.30
CA GLU A 316 -16.03 -10.05 12.87
C GLU A 316 -14.69 -10.32 12.16
N ILE A 317 -13.58 -9.87 12.75
CA ILE A 317 -12.23 -10.14 12.22
C ILE A 317 -11.92 -11.64 12.27
N GLU A 318 -12.27 -12.32 13.36
CA GLU A 318 -12.13 -13.79 13.48
C GLU A 318 -12.94 -14.51 12.38
N ALA A 319 -14.19 -14.10 12.16
CA ALA A 319 -15.04 -14.66 11.10
C ALA A 319 -14.48 -14.39 9.69
N LEU A 320 -13.94 -13.20 9.43
CA LEU A 320 -13.28 -12.86 8.17
C LEU A 320 -12.00 -13.68 7.96
N THR A 321 -11.22 -13.90 9.00
CA THR A 321 -10.02 -14.74 8.96
C THR A 321 -10.37 -16.21 8.63
N ALA A 322 -11.41 -16.74 9.27
CA ALA A 322 -11.85 -18.13 9.07
C ALA A 322 -12.38 -18.43 7.65
N GLN A 323 -12.73 -17.40 6.88
CA GLN A 323 -13.16 -17.55 5.49
C GLN A 323 -12.00 -17.76 4.50
N LEU A 324 -10.76 -17.48 4.90
CA LEU A 324 -9.60 -17.61 4.00
C LEU A 324 -9.15 -19.08 3.89
N PRO A 325 -8.67 -19.53 2.72
CA PRO A 325 -8.60 -18.79 1.46
C PRO A 325 -9.97 -18.66 0.77
N LEU A 326 -10.14 -17.61 -0.05
CA LEU A 326 -11.31 -17.38 -0.87
C LEU A 326 -10.96 -17.55 -2.34
N GLU A 327 -11.82 -18.20 -3.10
CA GLU A 327 -11.65 -18.38 -4.54
C GLU A 327 -12.85 -17.76 -5.28
N PHE A 328 -12.53 -17.07 -6.36
CA PHE A 328 -13.48 -16.37 -7.20
C PHE A 328 -13.31 -16.81 -8.65
N VAL A 329 -14.43 -16.84 -9.34
CA VAL A 329 -14.51 -17.04 -10.78
C VAL A 329 -15.01 -15.76 -11.42
N ILE A 330 -14.28 -15.28 -12.41
CA ILE A 330 -14.60 -14.08 -13.17
C ILE A 330 -14.92 -14.51 -14.59
N ARG A 331 -16.11 -14.20 -15.04
CA ARG A 331 -16.58 -14.54 -16.39
C ARG A 331 -17.27 -13.36 -17.05
N ARG A 332 -17.43 -13.50 -18.32
CA ARG A 332 -18.12 -12.55 -19.19
C ARG A 332 -19.47 -13.06 -19.60
#